data_effce7cd40007e761b5afc54bb071797
#
_entry.id   effce7cd40007e761b5afc54bb071797
#
_cell.length_a   1.000
_cell.length_b   1.000
_cell.length_c   1.000
_cell.angle_alpha   90.00
_cell.angle_beta   90.00
_cell.angle_gamma   90.00
#
_symmetry.space_group_name_H-M   'P 1'
#
loop_
_entity.id
_entity.type
_entity.pdbx_description
1 polymer ?
#
loop_
_entity_poly.entity_id
_entity_poly.type
_entity_poly.pdbx_seq_one_letter_code
_entity_poly.pdbx_strand_id
1 'polypeptide(L)'
;MTQQEAEALVRILKNRNAEEKTSIENVYNVEHRRTEEERNHTMRRIEQRIHTARLALSSASDAKHKAKGKPDWAVCAAEYEVKRAALVETQRELSEMNVYYQGVFRELRNKRDYNYRRLVQQYAKEYAEIMSKVEYPEKEEKVNYWRAKYYALKEEMKKLQEEKAA
;
A
#
# COMPACT_ATOMS: atom_id res chain seq x y z
N MET A 1 32.82 -23.54 16.15
CA MET A 1 31.72 -22.97 16.95
C MET A 1 30.85 -24.10 17.48
N THR A 2 30.59 -24.14 18.77
CA THR A 2 29.73 -25.17 19.38
C THR A 2 28.24 -24.99 18.96
N GLN A 3 27.49 -26.08 19.09
CA GLN A 3 26.05 -26.05 18.78
C GLN A 3 25.31 -25.05 19.68
N GLN A 4 25.65 -24.94 20.97
CA GLN A 4 25.03 -23.99 21.90
C GLN A 4 25.30 -22.54 21.52
N GLU A 5 26.52 -22.20 21.10
CA GLU A 5 26.86 -20.88 20.61
C GLU A 5 26.07 -20.52 19.34
N ALA A 6 25.89 -21.47 18.41
CA ALA A 6 25.12 -21.29 17.21
C ALA A 6 23.63 -21.05 17.54
N GLU A 7 23.05 -21.82 18.46
CA GLU A 7 21.66 -21.63 18.90
C GLU A 7 21.43 -20.25 19.53
N ALA A 8 22.39 -19.78 20.34
CA ALA A 8 22.33 -18.44 20.92
C ALA A 8 22.35 -17.34 19.83
N LEU A 9 23.25 -17.45 18.84
CA LEU A 9 23.34 -16.52 17.73
C LEU A 9 22.09 -16.54 16.85
N VAL A 10 21.55 -17.72 16.56
CA VAL A 10 20.28 -17.85 15.81
C VAL A 10 19.13 -17.20 16.57
N ARG A 11 19.07 -17.30 17.88
CA ARG A 11 18.06 -16.64 18.71
C ARG A 11 18.16 -15.13 18.62
N ILE A 12 19.37 -14.58 18.71
CA ILE A 12 19.61 -13.13 18.55
C ILE A 12 19.18 -12.68 17.16
N LEU A 13 19.57 -13.43 16.12
CA LEU A 13 19.21 -13.14 14.73
C LEU A 13 17.69 -13.13 14.52
N LYS A 14 16.95 -14.09 15.11
CA LYS A 14 15.49 -14.13 15.06
C LYS A 14 14.85 -12.91 15.72
N ASN A 15 15.33 -12.52 16.90
CA ASN A 15 14.79 -11.34 17.59
C ASN A 15 15.02 -10.08 16.78
N ARG A 16 16.23 -9.85 16.27
CA ARG A 16 16.53 -8.72 15.39
C ARG A 16 15.64 -8.69 14.15
N ASN A 17 15.47 -9.84 13.49
CA ASN A 17 14.59 -9.96 12.33
C ASN A 17 13.12 -9.60 12.66
N ALA A 18 12.63 -10.00 13.83
CA ALA A 18 11.29 -9.65 14.30
C ALA A 18 11.15 -8.14 14.58
N GLU A 19 12.15 -7.51 15.17
CA GLU A 19 12.19 -6.06 15.41
C GLU A 19 12.23 -5.27 14.10
N GLU A 20 13.08 -5.66 13.15
CA GLU A 20 13.16 -5.03 11.84
C GLU A 20 11.86 -5.18 11.05
N LYS A 21 11.21 -6.35 11.13
CA LYS A 21 9.89 -6.58 10.54
C LYS A 21 8.84 -5.61 11.12
N THR A 22 8.82 -5.48 12.44
CA THR A 22 7.92 -4.54 13.13
C THR A 22 8.19 -3.09 12.72
N SER A 23 9.46 -2.73 12.55
CA SER A 23 9.85 -1.39 12.08
C SER A 23 9.35 -1.12 10.66
N ILE A 24 9.47 -2.08 9.73
CA ILE A 24 8.95 -1.96 8.36
C ILE A 24 7.44 -1.74 8.38
N GLU A 25 6.68 -2.51 9.18
CA GLU A 25 5.23 -2.36 9.30
C GLU A 25 4.86 -1.00 9.89
N ASN A 26 5.55 -0.55 10.93
CA ASN A 26 5.27 0.75 11.56
C ASN A 26 5.48 1.90 10.56
N VAL A 27 6.58 1.90 9.80
CA VAL A 27 6.83 2.90 8.76
C VAL A 27 5.73 2.88 7.69
N TYR A 28 5.37 1.68 7.20
CA TYR A 28 4.29 1.54 6.24
C TYR A 28 2.96 2.08 6.78
N ASN A 29 2.58 1.73 8.01
CA ASN A 29 1.33 2.15 8.62
C ASN A 29 1.25 3.68 8.80
N VAL A 30 2.36 4.32 9.17
CA VAL A 30 2.44 5.79 9.30
C VAL A 30 2.29 6.46 7.94
N GLU A 31 3.05 6.01 6.92
CA GLU A 31 2.97 6.55 5.56
C GLU A 31 1.57 6.33 4.95
N HIS A 32 0.99 5.14 5.15
CA HIS A 32 -0.36 4.80 4.68
C HIS A 32 -1.43 5.70 5.29
N ARG A 33 -1.42 5.87 6.63
CA ARG A 33 -2.38 6.73 7.32
C ARG A 33 -2.28 8.18 6.84
N ARG A 34 -1.06 8.71 6.74
CA ARG A 34 -0.84 10.07 6.22
C ARG A 34 -1.41 10.26 4.81
N THR A 35 -1.14 9.30 3.93
CA THR A 35 -1.66 9.33 2.56
C THR A 35 -3.18 9.22 2.53
N GLU A 36 -3.78 8.43 3.40
CA GLU A 36 -5.23 8.30 3.52
C GLU A 36 -5.89 9.60 4.01
N GLU A 37 -5.31 10.27 4.99
CA GLU A 37 -5.77 11.57 5.49
C GLU A 37 -5.70 12.64 4.38
N GLU A 38 -4.60 12.69 3.65
CA GLU A 38 -4.40 13.61 2.52
C GLU A 38 -5.40 13.34 1.39
N ARG A 39 -5.60 12.07 1.02
CA ARG A 39 -6.63 11.66 0.07
C ARG A 39 -8.01 12.12 0.52
N ASN A 40 -8.39 11.81 1.74
CA ASN A 40 -9.71 12.15 2.26
C ASN A 40 -9.95 13.67 2.27
N HIS A 41 -8.94 14.46 2.61
CA HIS A 41 -9.01 15.92 2.55
C HIS A 41 -9.19 16.42 1.10
N THR A 42 -8.39 15.90 0.18
CA THR A 42 -8.47 16.27 -1.25
C THR A 42 -9.82 15.88 -1.84
N MET A 43 -10.31 14.66 -1.59
CA MET A 43 -11.60 14.19 -2.09
C MET A 43 -12.76 15.05 -1.58
N ARG A 44 -12.79 15.37 -0.28
CA ARG A 44 -13.83 16.25 0.28
C ARG A 44 -13.87 17.62 -0.39
N ARG A 45 -12.70 18.20 -0.69
CA ARG A 45 -12.64 19.50 -1.40
C ARG A 45 -13.22 19.40 -2.81
N ILE A 46 -12.91 18.33 -3.54
CA ILE A 46 -13.44 18.13 -4.89
C ILE A 46 -14.96 17.86 -4.82
N GLU A 47 -15.43 17.04 -3.90
CA GLU A 47 -16.85 16.76 -3.68
C GLU A 47 -17.65 18.04 -3.34
N GLN A 48 -17.10 18.93 -2.51
CA GLN A 48 -17.70 20.25 -2.25
C GLN A 48 -17.79 21.10 -3.53
N ARG A 49 -16.75 21.10 -4.37
CA ARG A 49 -16.78 21.79 -5.66
C ARG A 49 -17.82 21.20 -6.62
N ILE A 50 -17.95 19.86 -6.65
CA ILE A 50 -19.00 19.17 -7.42
C ILE A 50 -20.38 19.59 -6.93
N HIS A 51 -20.58 19.62 -5.61
CA HIS A 51 -21.86 20.07 -5.03
C HIS A 51 -22.20 21.51 -5.44
N THR A 52 -21.25 22.44 -5.31
CA THR A 52 -21.42 23.85 -5.75
C THR A 52 -21.69 23.93 -7.23
N ALA A 53 -20.99 23.19 -8.07
CA ALA A 53 -21.20 23.16 -9.52
C ALA A 53 -22.58 22.60 -9.89
N ARG A 54 -23.09 21.60 -9.17
CA ARG A 54 -24.47 21.09 -9.35
C ARG A 54 -25.53 22.13 -9.03
N LEU A 55 -25.38 22.88 -7.95
CA LEU A 55 -26.30 23.96 -7.58
C LEU A 55 -26.28 25.07 -8.65
N ALA A 56 -25.10 25.46 -9.11
CA ALA A 56 -24.96 26.46 -10.16
C ALA A 56 -25.59 25.99 -11.49
N LEU A 57 -25.44 24.73 -11.86
CA LEU A 57 -26.07 24.14 -13.04
C LEU A 57 -27.57 24.07 -12.91
N SER A 58 -28.13 23.74 -11.74
CA SER A 58 -29.55 23.72 -11.48
C SER A 58 -30.13 25.14 -11.66
N SER A 59 -29.51 26.18 -11.08
CA SER A 59 -29.91 27.58 -11.23
C SER A 59 -29.87 28.05 -12.69
N ALA A 60 -28.82 27.70 -13.43
CA ALA A 60 -28.72 28.02 -14.86
C ALA A 60 -29.76 27.27 -15.71
N SER A 61 -30.11 26.04 -15.34
CA SER A 61 -31.21 25.29 -15.97
C SER A 61 -32.55 25.99 -15.79
N ASP A 62 -32.83 26.42 -14.57
CA ASP A 62 -34.08 27.13 -14.27
C ASP A 62 -34.17 28.47 -15.02
N ALA A 63 -33.04 29.21 -15.10
CA ALA A 63 -32.96 30.46 -15.86
C ALA A 63 -33.23 30.22 -17.35
N LYS A 64 -32.59 29.20 -17.93
CA LYS A 64 -32.80 28.78 -19.33
C LYS A 64 -34.25 28.43 -19.62
N HIS A 65 -34.89 27.68 -18.70
CA HIS A 65 -36.31 27.34 -18.86
C HIS A 65 -37.22 28.58 -18.80
N LYS A 66 -37.00 29.49 -17.85
CA LYS A 66 -37.77 30.76 -17.72
C LYS A 66 -37.57 31.71 -18.89
N ALA A 67 -36.41 31.67 -19.55
CA ALA A 67 -36.09 32.50 -20.71
C ALA A 67 -36.63 31.92 -22.03
N LYS A 68 -37.21 30.74 -22.06
CA LYS A 68 -37.69 30.09 -23.28
C LYS A 68 -38.70 30.99 -24.01
N GLY A 69 -38.40 31.26 -25.28
CA GLY A 69 -39.21 32.16 -26.11
C GLY A 69 -38.97 33.66 -25.90
N LYS A 70 -37.99 34.07 -25.09
CA LYS A 70 -37.57 35.44 -24.85
C LYS A 70 -36.25 35.77 -25.54
N PRO A 71 -35.91 37.06 -25.74
CA PRO A 71 -34.68 37.49 -26.42
C PRO A 71 -33.38 37.02 -25.72
N ASP A 72 -33.41 36.85 -24.41
CA ASP A 72 -32.30 36.46 -23.57
C ASP A 72 -32.05 34.92 -23.48
N TRP A 73 -32.90 34.12 -24.15
CA TRP A 73 -32.79 32.67 -24.14
C TRP A 73 -31.40 32.15 -24.62
N ALA A 74 -30.82 32.74 -25.64
CA ALA A 74 -29.54 32.34 -26.17
C ALA A 74 -28.39 32.51 -25.13
N VAL A 75 -28.47 33.63 -24.36
CA VAL A 75 -27.49 33.92 -23.30
C VAL A 75 -27.62 32.90 -22.15
N CYS A 76 -28.85 32.64 -21.68
CA CYS A 76 -29.11 31.65 -20.64
C CYS A 76 -28.74 30.23 -21.08
N ALA A 77 -28.92 29.90 -22.35
CA ALA A 77 -28.50 28.62 -22.91
C ALA A 77 -26.98 28.47 -22.93
N ALA A 78 -26.24 29.49 -23.33
CA ALA A 78 -24.78 29.51 -23.32
C ALA A 78 -24.23 29.39 -21.88
N GLU A 79 -24.83 30.12 -20.93
CA GLU A 79 -24.43 30.00 -19.52
C GLU A 79 -24.67 28.61 -18.96
N TYR A 80 -25.77 27.97 -19.26
CA TYR A 80 -26.05 26.59 -18.89
C TYR A 80 -24.96 25.62 -19.40
N GLU A 81 -24.54 25.75 -20.68
CA GLU A 81 -23.47 24.87 -21.22
C GLU A 81 -22.14 25.13 -20.53
N VAL A 82 -21.78 26.34 -20.17
CA VAL A 82 -20.59 26.67 -19.40
C VAL A 82 -20.62 25.99 -18.02
N LYS A 83 -21.74 26.08 -17.30
CA LYS A 83 -21.90 25.43 -15.99
C LYS A 83 -21.86 23.89 -16.08
N ARG A 84 -22.45 23.35 -17.15
CA ARG A 84 -22.40 21.91 -17.44
C ARG A 84 -20.97 21.43 -17.69
N ALA A 85 -20.22 22.17 -18.50
CA ALA A 85 -18.81 21.83 -18.77
C ALA A 85 -17.97 21.89 -17.49
N ALA A 86 -18.15 22.88 -16.63
CA ALA A 86 -17.48 23.01 -15.35
C ALA A 86 -17.78 21.83 -14.41
N LEU A 87 -19.01 21.34 -14.37
CA LEU A 87 -19.38 20.16 -13.58
C LEU A 87 -18.67 18.89 -14.11
N VAL A 88 -18.70 18.68 -15.42
CA VAL A 88 -18.03 17.53 -16.06
C VAL A 88 -16.54 17.54 -15.76
N GLU A 89 -15.89 18.69 -15.85
CA GLU A 89 -14.46 18.84 -15.55
C GLU A 89 -14.15 18.52 -14.10
N THR A 90 -14.95 18.99 -13.14
CA THR A 90 -14.74 18.68 -11.72
C THR A 90 -14.96 17.18 -11.42
N GLN A 91 -15.91 16.54 -12.11
CA GLN A 91 -16.10 15.10 -11.99
C GLN A 91 -14.93 14.30 -12.58
N ARG A 92 -14.32 14.77 -13.67
CA ARG A 92 -13.11 14.19 -14.24
C ARG A 92 -11.94 14.29 -13.26
N GLU A 93 -11.74 15.46 -12.65
CA GLU A 93 -10.73 15.67 -11.60
C GLU A 93 -10.88 14.66 -10.44
N LEU A 94 -12.10 14.40 -9.98
CA LEU A 94 -12.37 13.41 -8.95
C LEU A 94 -11.90 12.00 -9.36
N SER A 95 -12.20 11.61 -10.60
CA SER A 95 -11.80 10.32 -11.15
C SER A 95 -10.29 10.20 -11.25
N GLU A 96 -9.61 11.21 -11.77
CA GLU A 96 -8.16 11.27 -11.91
C GLU A 96 -7.47 11.20 -10.55
N MET A 97 -7.97 11.92 -9.54
CA MET A 97 -7.44 11.85 -8.18
C MET A 97 -7.63 10.47 -7.54
N ASN A 98 -8.74 9.79 -7.79
CA ASN A 98 -8.92 8.40 -7.33
C ASN A 98 -7.86 7.46 -7.94
N VAL A 99 -7.62 7.57 -9.23
CA VAL A 99 -6.58 6.76 -9.92
C VAL A 99 -5.19 7.08 -9.35
N TYR A 100 -4.89 8.37 -9.15
CA TYR A 100 -3.63 8.82 -8.57
C TYR A 100 -3.38 8.17 -7.20
N TYR A 101 -4.33 8.28 -6.26
CA TYR A 101 -4.16 7.71 -4.92
C TYR A 101 -4.12 6.18 -4.91
N GLN A 102 -4.82 5.51 -5.81
CA GLN A 102 -4.65 4.06 -6.00
C GLN A 102 -3.22 3.70 -6.41
N GLY A 103 -2.61 4.51 -7.27
CA GLY A 103 -1.20 4.39 -7.64
C GLY A 103 -0.27 4.54 -6.43
N VAL A 104 -0.45 5.62 -5.66
CA VAL A 104 0.36 5.90 -4.45
C VAL A 104 0.25 4.74 -3.43
N PHE A 105 -0.95 4.24 -3.14
CA PHE A 105 -1.12 3.10 -2.23
C PHE A 105 -0.49 1.81 -2.76
N ARG A 106 -0.47 1.61 -4.08
CA ARG A 106 0.24 0.48 -4.70
C ARG A 106 1.74 0.60 -4.51
N GLU A 107 2.29 1.79 -4.71
CA GLU A 107 3.72 2.05 -4.50
C GLU A 107 4.14 1.84 -3.05
N LEU A 108 3.36 2.32 -2.08
CA LEU A 108 3.61 2.08 -0.65
C LEU A 108 3.65 0.57 -0.33
N ARG A 109 2.71 -0.21 -0.85
CA ARG A 109 2.71 -1.67 -0.68
C ARG A 109 3.93 -2.31 -1.32
N ASN A 110 4.27 -1.92 -2.54
CA ASN A 110 5.44 -2.45 -3.24
C ASN A 110 6.74 -2.16 -2.47
N LYS A 111 6.87 -0.95 -1.90
CA LYS A 111 8.01 -0.55 -1.05
C LYS A 111 8.12 -1.42 0.20
N ARG A 112 7.00 -1.64 0.90
CA ARG A 112 6.94 -2.54 2.05
C ARG A 112 7.37 -3.96 1.68
N ASP A 113 6.78 -4.51 0.62
CA ASP A 113 7.03 -5.89 0.19
C ASP A 113 8.46 -6.08 -0.31
N TYR A 114 9.05 -5.07 -0.95
CA TYR A 114 10.47 -5.05 -1.30
C TYR A 114 11.36 -5.11 -0.04
N ASN A 115 11.07 -4.29 0.97
CA ASN A 115 11.83 -4.29 2.23
C ASN A 115 11.72 -5.64 2.95
N TYR A 116 10.55 -6.28 2.95
CA TYR A 116 10.38 -7.61 3.49
C TYR A 116 11.21 -8.67 2.77
N ARG A 117 11.19 -8.68 1.43
CA ARG A 117 12.00 -9.62 0.65
C ARG A 117 13.48 -9.45 0.95
N ARG A 118 13.95 -8.21 1.05
CA ARG A 118 15.34 -7.90 1.41
C ARG A 118 15.67 -8.41 2.81
N LEU A 119 14.81 -8.17 3.79
CA LEU A 119 14.98 -8.66 5.16
C LEU A 119 15.06 -10.20 5.22
N VAL A 120 14.18 -10.90 4.51
CA VAL A 120 14.18 -12.36 4.44
C VAL A 120 15.47 -12.89 3.79
N GLN A 121 15.94 -12.27 2.72
CA GLN A 121 17.19 -12.65 2.06
C GLN A 121 18.41 -12.47 2.99
N GLN A 122 18.44 -11.33 3.69
CA GLN A 122 19.50 -11.04 4.66
C GLN A 122 19.48 -12.07 5.80
N TYR A 123 18.33 -12.35 6.38
CA TYR A 123 18.16 -13.37 7.41
C TYR A 123 18.65 -14.73 6.95
N ALA A 124 18.26 -15.18 5.76
CA ALA A 124 18.66 -16.46 5.20
C ALA A 124 20.18 -16.55 5.02
N LYS A 125 20.81 -15.46 4.55
CA LYS A 125 22.27 -15.38 4.39
C LYS A 125 22.99 -15.50 5.73
N GLU A 126 22.62 -14.68 6.72
CA GLU A 126 23.24 -14.67 8.04
C GLU A 126 23.02 -16.00 8.77
N TYR A 127 21.83 -16.58 8.64
CA TYR A 127 21.56 -17.92 9.18
C TYR A 127 22.48 -18.97 8.56
N ALA A 128 22.64 -18.97 7.24
CA ALA A 128 23.54 -19.91 6.55
C ALA A 128 25.01 -19.72 6.99
N GLU A 129 25.43 -18.47 7.19
CA GLU A 129 26.78 -18.16 7.68
C GLU A 129 27.01 -18.70 9.11
N ILE A 130 26.03 -18.56 10.01
CA ILE A 130 26.10 -19.13 11.36
C ILE A 130 26.20 -20.64 11.27
N MET A 131 25.32 -21.27 10.49
CA MET A 131 25.28 -22.73 10.38
C MET A 131 26.51 -23.32 9.73
N SER A 132 27.16 -22.61 8.80
CA SER A 132 28.40 -23.08 8.17
C SER A 132 29.60 -23.16 9.14
N LYS A 133 29.54 -22.40 10.25
CA LYS A 133 30.60 -22.35 11.26
C LYS A 133 30.43 -23.37 12.39
N VAL A 134 29.34 -24.14 12.37
CA VAL A 134 29.09 -25.17 13.40
C VAL A 134 29.93 -26.36 13.14
N GLU A 135 30.76 -26.71 14.12
CA GLU A 135 31.54 -27.96 14.12
C GLU A 135 30.62 -29.11 14.55
N TYR A 136 30.33 -30.00 13.62
CA TYR A 136 29.57 -31.22 13.91
C TYR A 136 30.52 -32.35 14.34
N PRO A 137 30.34 -32.95 15.52
CA PRO A 137 30.99 -34.20 15.76
C PRO A 137 30.45 -35.26 14.78
N GLU A 138 31.34 -36.07 14.22
CA GLU A 138 31.18 -37.01 13.11
C GLU A 138 30.06 -38.06 13.25
N LYS A 139 28.80 -37.71 13.43
CA LYS A 139 27.69 -38.66 13.43
C LYS A 139 26.58 -38.21 12.48
N GLU A 140 26.30 -39.06 11.49
CA GLU A 140 25.24 -38.94 10.47
C GLU A 140 23.86 -38.57 11.02
N GLU A 141 23.51 -38.94 12.25
CA GLU A 141 22.23 -38.62 12.89
C GLU A 141 22.01 -37.12 13.13
N LYS A 142 23.09 -36.36 13.36
CA LYS A 142 22.96 -34.90 13.56
C LYS A 142 22.80 -34.11 12.28
N VAL A 143 23.34 -34.59 11.16
CA VAL A 143 23.14 -33.96 9.84
C VAL A 143 21.69 -34.06 9.43
N ASN A 144 21.02 -35.17 9.72
CA ASN A 144 19.58 -35.33 9.42
C ASN A 144 18.68 -34.46 10.30
N TYR A 145 19.01 -34.22 11.56
CA TYR A 145 18.28 -33.32 12.46
C TYR A 145 18.28 -31.87 11.93
N TRP A 146 19.46 -31.36 11.54
CA TRP A 146 19.57 -29.98 11.05
C TRP A 146 18.98 -29.80 9.64
N ARG A 147 19.06 -30.81 8.80
CA ARG A 147 18.38 -30.86 7.50
C ARG A 147 16.87 -30.79 7.68
N ALA A 148 16.31 -31.59 8.59
CA ALA A 148 14.90 -31.59 8.91
C ALA A 148 14.45 -30.21 9.44
N LYS A 149 15.23 -29.59 10.32
CA LYS A 149 14.94 -28.24 10.87
C LYS A 149 15.00 -27.14 9.80
N TYR A 150 15.95 -27.23 8.87
CA TYR A 150 16.04 -26.32 7.72
C TYR A 150 14.83 -26.45 6.80
N TYR A 151 14.40 -27.67 6.48
CA TYR A 151 13.22 -27.90 5.66
C TYR A 151 11.93 -27.47 6.35
N ALA A 152 11.80 -27.70 7.66
CA ALA A 152 10.66 -27.20 8.44
C ALA A 152 10.57 -25.67 8.41
N LEU A 153 11.70 -24.97 8.59
CA LEU A 153 11.74 -23.50 8.51
C LEU A 153 11.38 -22.99 7.10
N LYS A 154 11.82 -23.68 6.07
CA LYS A 154 11.51 -23.37 4.67
C LYS A 154 10.02 -23.54 4.36
N GLU A 155 9.38 -24.58 4.89
CA GLU A 155 7.94 -24.81 4.77
C GLU A 155 7.12 -23.76 5.55
N GLU A 156 7.57 -23.39 6.74
CA GLU A 156 6.95 -22.32 7.54
C GLU A 156 7.02 -20.96 6.84
N MET A 157 8.16 -20.66 6.22
CA MET A 157 8.34 -19.46 5.40
C MET A 157 7.43 -19.48 4.16
N LYS A 158 7.26 -20.64 3.52
CA LYS A 158 6.37 -20.81 2.37
C LYS A 158 4.91 -20.58 2.75
N LYS A 159 4.46 -21.18 3.87
CA LYS A 159 3.10 -20.95 4.41
C LYS A 159 2.83 -19.47 4.73
N LEU A 160 3.79 -18.78 5.37
CA LEU A 160 3.68 -17.34 5.64
C LEU A 160 3.63 -16.48 4.37
N GLN A 161 4.22 -16.95 3.26
CA GLN A 161 4.12 -16.28 1.96
C GLN A 161 2.77 -16.54 1.29
N GLU A 162 2.23 -17.76 1.41
CA GLU A 162 0.93 -18.16 0.86
C GLU A 162 -0.25 -17.50 1.61
N GLU A 163 -0.19 -17.43 2.95
CA GLU A 163 -1.18 -16.73 3.78
C GLU A 163 -1.23 -15.21 3.52
N LYS A 164 -0.18 -14.63 2.98
CA LYS A 164 -0.14 -13.21 2.60
C LYS A 164 -0.54 -12.94 1.15
N ALA A 165 -0.65 -13.98 0.34
CA ALA A 165 -1.05 -13.88 -1.07
C ALA A 165 -2.56 -14.13 -1.27
N ALA A 166 -3.23 -14.69 -0.25
CA ALA A 166 -4.69 -14.85 -0.17
C ALA A 166 -5.35 -13.64 0.51
#